data_9c978d07a88d4b7f3dd2af1a22f8ca9e
#
_entry.id   9c978d07a88d4b7f3dd2af1a22f8ca9e
#
_cell.length_a   1.000
_cell.length_b   1.000
_cell.length_c   1.000
_cell.angle_alpha   90.00
_cell.angle_beta   90.00
_cell.angle_gamma   90.00
#
_symmetry.space_group_name_H-M   'P 1'
#
loop_
_entity.id
_entity.type
_entity.pdbx_description
1 polymer ?
#
loop_
_entity_poly.entity_id
_entity_poly.type
_entity_poly.pdbx_seq_one_letter_code
_entity_poly.pdbx_strand_id
1 'polypeptide(L)'
;KSGHHRAKLSWYSIDPIFYSYRSPNEISSDEISKNSTRRIYVDEIFPELDLFQGESRSQTTFDLSFYPDEKGPYNNSKTDEFISDKKNNWAAITKSINTTNFKKANVEYIQFWLLDDFGEYNSNDFEIGEIVFHLGNISEDILPDGKKQYENGLPVKSSDLYENSNWGKTPKS
;
A
#
# COMPACT_ATOMS: atom_id res chain seq x y z
N LYS A 1 -11.55 10.84 -3.32
CA LYS A 1 -11.18 10.21 -4.61
C LYS A 1 -12.24 9.17 -4.98
N SER A 2 -12.50 8.99 -6.27
CA SER A 2 -13.53 8.08 -6.78
C SER A 2 -13.15 6.62 -6.58
N GLY A 3 -14.10 5.77 -6.20
CA GLY A 3 -13.93 4.32 -6.12
C GLY A 3 -13.57 3.67 -7.47
N HIS A 4 -13.94 4.33 -8.58
CA HIS A 4 -13.61 3.87 -9.94
C HIS A 4 -12.11 3.90 -10.27
N HIS A 5 -11.33 4.67 -9.55
CA HIS A 5 -9.87 4.74 -9.69
C HIS A 5 -9.12 3.95 -8.62
N ARG A 6 -9.83 3.17 -7.80
CA ARG A 6 -9.18 2.36 -6.78
C ARG A 6 -8.40 1.23 -7.43
N ALA A 7 -7.11 1.25 -7.24
CA ALA A 7 -6.18 0.23 -7.72
C ALA A 7 -5.82 -0.77 -6.60
N LYS A 8 -5.19 -1.84 -6.98
CA LYS A 8 -4.72 -2.87 -6.07
C LYS A 8 -3.50 -2.38 -5.29
N LEU A 9 -3.52 -2.63 -4.00
CA LEU A 9 -2.39 -2.44 -3.10
C LEU A 9 -2.20 -3.73 -2.30
N SER A 10 -0.97 -4.19 -2.25
CA SER A 10 -0.58 -5.31 -1.39
C SER A 10 0.46 -4.83 -0.39
N TRP A 11 0.36 -5.31 0.85
CA TRP A 11 1.41 -5.15 1.85
C TRP A 11 1.80 -6.53 2.35
N TYR A 12 3.08 -6.70 2.63
CA TYR A 12 3.63 -7.99 3.00
C TYR A 12 4.87 -7.82 3.88
N SER A 13 5.28 -8.90 4.49
CA SER A 13 6.60 -9.05 5.09
C SER A 13 7.24 -10.27 4.48
N ILE A 14 8.48 -10.15 4.03
CA ILE A 14 9.20 -11.27 3.45
C ILE A 14 9.64 -12.21 4.59
N ASP A 15 9.24 -13.46 4.50
CA ASP A 15 9.58 -14.46 5.51
C ASP A 15 11.11 -14.64 5.60
N PRO A 16 11.69 -14.65 6.80
CA PRO A 16 13.12 -14.87 7.01
C PRO A 16 13.70 -16.11 6.37
N ILE A 17 12.87 -17.12 6.06
CA ILE A 17 13.31 -18.35 5.40
C ILE A 17 13.97 -18.06 4.06
N PHE A 18 13.50 -17.05 3.32
CA PHE A 18 14.05 -16.69 2.01
C PHE A 18 15.47 -16.14 2.06
N TYR A 19 15.91 -15.68 3.23
CA TYR A 19 17.27 -15.17 3.44
C TYR A 19 18.20 -16.22 4.10
N SER A 20 17.71 -17.44 4.30
CA SER A 20 18.43 -18.50 4.98
C SER A 20 18.95 -19.57 4.00
N TYR A 21 19.80 -20.44 4.49
CA TYR A 21 20.23 -21.63 3.74
C TYR A 21 19.09 -22.63 3.43
N ARG A 22 17.91 -22.41 4.02
CA ARG A 22 16.68 -23.17 3.76
C ARG A 22 15.79 -22.53 2.72
N SER A 23 16.26 -21.46 2.08
CA SER A 23 15.51 -20.81 0.99
C SER A 23 15.19 -21.82 -0.10
N PRO A 24 13.99 -21.78 -0.67
CA PRO A 24 13.64 -22.60 -1.84
C PRO A 24 14.66 -22.41 -2.98
N ASN A 25 15.09 -23.49 -3.60
CA ASN A 25 16.12 -23.49 -4.64
C ASN A 25 15.74 -22.66 -5.89
N GLU A 26 14.48 -22.31 -6.04
CA GLU A 26 13.96 -21.52 -7.15
C GLU A 26 14.22 -20.02 -7.01
N ILE A 27 14.63 -19.58 -5.82
CA ILE A 27 14.87 -18.16 -5.54
C ILE A 27 16.36 -17.90 -5.60
N SER A 28 16.77 -17.06 -6.54
CA SER A 28 18.18 -16.68 -6.71
C SER A 28 18.62 -15.68 -5.65
N SER A 29 19.93 -15.65 -5.40
CA SER A 29 20.55 -14.62 -4.55
C SER A 29 20.32 -13.20 -5.09
N ASP A 30 20.25 -13.07 -6.40
CA ASP A 30 20.02 -11.78 -7.06
C ASP A 30 18.61 -11.25 -6.81
N GLU A 31 17.61 -12.13 -6.71
CA GLU A 31 16.24 -11.72 -6.39
C GLU A 31 16.10 -11.22 -4.96
N ILE A 32 16.76 -11.85 -4.00
CA ILE A 32 16.70 -11.42 -2.59
C ILE A 32 17.61 -10.24 -2.26
N SER A 33 18.49 -9.85 -3.17
CA SER A 33 19.40 -8.70 -3.01
C SER A 33 18.87 -7.41 -3.65
N LYS A 34 17.76 -7.47 -4.39
CA LYS A 34 17.12 -6.27 -4.95
C LYS A 34 16.65 -5.34 -3.84
N ASN A 35 16.61 -4.05 -4.10
CA ASN A 35 16.10 -3.06 -3.13
C ASN A 35 14.71 -3.38 -2.61
N SER A 36 13.82 -3.86 -3.47
CA SER A 36 12.44 -4.24 -3.11
C SER A 36 12.32 -5.50 -2.25
N THR A 37 13.37 -6.29 -2.10
CA THR A 37 13.32 -7.60 -1.42
C THR A 37 14.39 -7.80 -0.36
N ARG A 38 15.50 -7.06 -0.41
CA ARG A 38 16.61 -7.21 0.52
C ARG A 38 16.23 -6.84 1.96
N ARG A 39 16.96 -7.39 2.90
CA ARG A 39 16.87 -6.93 4.30
C ARG A 39 17.45 -5.53 4.44
N ILE A 40 16.80 -4.73 5.24
CA ILE A 40 17.31 -3.43 5.70
C ILE A 40 17.95 -3.63 7.07
N TYR A 41 19.15 -3.11 7.23
CA TYR A 41 19.87 -3.20 8.49
C TYR A 41 19.77 -1.89 9.27
N VAL A 42 19.83 -2.03 10.59
CA VAL A 42 19.72 -0.90 11.52
C VAL A 42 20.82 0.13 11.28
N ASP A 43 22.03 -0.34 11.00
CA ASP A 43 23.20 0.50 10.72
C ASP A 43 23.11 1.28 9.40
N GLU A 44 22.28 0.84 8.45
CA GLU A 44 21.99 1.62 7.25
C GLU A 44 21.16 2.87 7.57
N ILE A 45 20.22 2.76 8.51
CA ILE A 45 19.29 3.82 8.88
C ILE A 45 19.85 4.66 10.03
N PHE A 46 20.50 4.02 10.97
CA PHE A 46 21.01 4.60 12.20
C PHE A 46 22.50 4.24 12.41
N PRO A 47 23.42 4.81 11.62
CA PRO A 47 24.84 4.44 11.65
C PRO A 47 25.52 4.71 12.99
N GLU A 48 24.96 5.63 13.79
CA GLU A 48 25.49 6.01 15.10
C GLU A 48 24.94 5.13 16.25
N LEU A 49 24.06 4.17 15.93
CA LEU A 49 23.45 3.32 16.95
C LEU A 49 24.31 2.09 17.23
N ASP A 50 24.84 2.01 18.44
CA ASP A 50 25.50 0.80 18.91
C ASP A 50 24.47 -0.24 19.35
N LEU A 51 24.45 -1.38 18.68
CA LEU A 51 23.58 -2.50 19.04
C LEU A 51 24.24 -3.39 20.11
N PHE A 52 23.46 -3.74 21.13
CA PHE A 52 23.89 -4.69 22.13
C PHE A 52 24.01 -6.10 21.57
N GLN A 53 24.85 -6.91 22.24
CA GLN A 53 25.00 -8.31 21.85
C GLN A 53 23.67 -9.06 21.97
N GLY A 54 23.19 -9.65 20.88
CA GLY A 54 21.93 -10.40 20.81
C GLY A 54 20.75 -9.61 20.25
N GLU A 55 20.88 -8.31 19.98
CA GLU A 55 19.88 -7.55 19.28
C GLU A 55 19.84 -7.86 17.79
N SER A 56 18.66 -7.78 17.21
CA SER A 56 18.49 -7.97 15.76
C SER A 56 19.12 -6.80 15.01
N ARG A 57 20.00 -7.12 14.08
CA ARG A 57 20.56 -6.12 13.16
C ARG A 57 19.63 -5.75 12.02
N SER A 58 18.61 -6.58 11.74
CA SER A 58 17.65 -6.29 10.69
C SER A 58 16.47 -5.48 11.21
N GLN A 59 16.14 -4.41 10.48
CA GLN A 59 14.98 -3.59 10.74
C GLN A 59 13.75 -4.23 10.11
N THR A 60 12.62 -4.22 10.83
CA THR A 60 11.34 -4.61 10.24
C THR A 60 10.85 -3.49 9.33
N THR A 61 10.54 -3.84 8.10
CA THR A 61 10.01 -2.93 7.09
C THR A 61 8.51 -3.13 6.89
N PHE A 62 7.85 -2.12 6.34
CA PHE A 62 6.49 -2.19 5.89
C PHE A 62 6.50 -2.09 4.37
N ASP A 63 6.38 -3.24 3.71
CA ASP A 63 6.54 -3.35 2.27
C ASP A 63 5.19 -3.19 1.58
N LEU A 64 5.12 -2.24 0.63
CA LEU A 64 3.92 -1.93 -0.13
C LEU A 64 4.19 -2.11 -1.61
N SER A 65 3.31 -2.85 -2.28
CA SER A 65 3.29 -2.97 -3.73
C SER A 65 2.01 -2.38 -4.28
N PHE A 66 2.14 -1.35 -5.10
CA PHE A 66 1.05 -0.66 -5.75
C PHE A 66 0.96 -1.09 -7.22
N TYR A 67 -0.21 -1.51 -7.65
CA TYR A 67 -0.48 -2.02 -8.99
C TYR A 67 -1.49 -1.09 -9.69
N PRO A 68 -1.03 -0.03 -10.36
CA PRO A 68 -1.92 0.95 -10.97
C PRO A 68 -2.77 0.38 -12.12
N ASP A 69 -2.38 -0.75 -12.70
CA ASP A 69 -3.06 -1.41 -13.80
C ASP A 69 -4.08 -2.46 -13.35
N GLU A 70 -4.07 -2.82 -12.07
CA GLU A 70 -4.95 -3.82 -11.52
C GLU A 70 -6.02 -3.15 -10.64
N LYS A 71 -7.28 -3.48 -10.90
CA LYS A 71 -8.38 -2.97 -10.08
C LYS A 71 -8.27 -3.46 -8.65
N GLY A 72 -8.47 -2.55 -7.72
CA GLY A 72 -8.55 -2.85 -6.30
C GLY A 72 -9.92 -3.36 -5.86
N PRO A 73 -10.08 -3.61 -4.54
CA PRO A 73 -11.33 -4.09 -3.98
C PRO A 73 -12.51 -3.16 -4.32
N TYR A 74 -13.60 -3.77 -4.75
CA TYR A 74 -14.87 -3.12 -5.08
C TYR A 74 -14.80 -2.06 -6.20
N ASN A 75 -13.75 -2.07 -7.01
CA ASN A 75 -13.67 -1.23 -8.19
C ASN A 75 -14.48 -1.85 -9.32
N ASN A 76 -15.55 -1.16 -9.74
CA ASN A 76 -16.48 -1.57 -10.79
C ASN A 76 -16.34 -0.79 -12.10
N SER A 77 -15.26 -0.01 -12.26
CA SER A 77 -14.98 0.71 -13.50
C SER A 77 -14.80 -0.24 -14.69
N LYS A 78 -15.04 0.24 -15.89
CA LYS A 78 -14.67 -0.50 -17.09
C LYS A 78 -13.15 -0.66 -17.18
N THR A 79 -12.68 -1.84 -17.58
CA THR A 79 -11.25 -2.15 -17.55
C THR A 79 -10.44 -1.21 -18.44
N ASP A 80 -10.94 -0.93 -19.64
CA ASP A 80 -10.23 -0.06 -20.59
C ASP A 80 -10.11 1.39 -20.08
N GLU A 81 -11.18 1.90 -19.45
CA GLU A 81 -11.16 3.23 -18.83
C GLU A 81 -10.18 3.28 -17.65
N PHE A 82 -10.17 2.25 -16.83
CA PHE A 82 -9.26 2.16 -15.69
C PHE A 82 -7.79 2.13 -16.12
N ILE A 83 -7.45 1.33 -17.12
CA ILE A 83 -6.08 1.22 -17.64
C ILE A 83 -5.65 2.50 -18.38
N SER A 84 -6.56 3.16 -19.10
CA SER A 84 -6.24 4.39 -19.84
C SER A 84 -5.91 5.59 -18.94
N ASP A 85 -6.37 5.58 -17.69
CA ASP A 85 -6.22 6.70 -16.75
C ASP A 85 -5.38 6.32 -15.51
N LYS A 86 -4.31 5.57 -15.72
CA LYS A 86 -3.41 5.07 -14.65
C LYS A 86 -2.93 6.16 -13.68
N LYS A 87 -2.70 7.37 -14.17
CA LYS A 87 -2.19 8.49 -13.35
C LYS A 87 -3.18 8.93 -12.27
N ASN A 88 -4.45 8.70 -12.46
CA ASN A 88 -5.50 9.00 -11.49
C ASN A 88 -5.83 7.80 -10.58
N ASN A 89 -5.28 6.63 -10.89
CA ASN A 89 -5.48 5.46 -10.08
C ASN A 89 -4.75 5.61 -8.74
N TRP A 90 -5.39 5.13 -7.68
CA TRP A 90 -4.91 5.30 -6.32
C TRP A 90 -5.20 4.09 -5.46
N ALA A 91 -4.41 3.91 -4.44
CA ALA A 91 -4.71 3.02 -3.34
C ALA A 91 -4.38 3.72 -2.02
N ALA A 92 -4.98 3.29 -0.93
CA ALA A 92 -4.77 3.91 0.36
C ALA A 92 -4.84 2.89 1.50
N ILE A 93 -4.12 3.20 2.56
CA ILE A 93 -4.21 2.52 3.84
C ILE A 93 -4.69 3.54 4.85
N THR A 94 -5.73 3.18 5.59
CA THR A 94 -6.25 3.99 6.69
C THR A 94 -5.85 3.36 8.00
N LYS A 95 -5.34 4.17 8.92
CA LYS A 95 -5.01 3.77 10.28
C LYS A 95 -5.63 4.74 11.27
N SER A 96 -6.32 4.22 12.28
CA SER A 96 -6.80 5.03 13.38
C SER A 96 -5.64 5.57 14.21
N ILE A 97 -5.78 6.80 14.69
CA ILE A 97 -4.82 7.45 15.57
C ILE A 97 -5.43 7.52 16.97
N ASN A 98 -4.62 7.21 17.98
CA ASN A 98 -5.09 7.16 19.37
C ASN A 98 -5.36 8.54 19.99
N THR A 99 -4.94 9.61 19.31
CA THR A 99 -5.17 10.98 19.77
C THR A 99 -6.10 11.72 18.81
N THR A 100 -7.09 12.39 19.38
CA THR A 100 -8.02 13.25 18.63
C THR A 100 -7.55 14.72 18.61
N ASN A 101 -6.49 15.04 19.35
CA ASN A 101 -6.02 16.41 19.49
C ASN A 101 -4.48 16.47 19.49
N PHE A 102 -3.91 16.69 18.32
CA PHE A 102 -2.46 16.78 18.13
C PHE A 102 -1.82 17.92 18.95
N LYS A 103 -2.53 19.04 19.13
CA LYS A 103 -2.02 20.16 19.92
C LYS A 103 -1.86 19.78 21.39
N LYS A 104 -2.81 19.04 21.97
CA LYS A 104 -2.69 18.54 23.35
C LYS A 104 -1.60 17.48 23.51
N ALA A 105 -1.36 16.71 22.46
CA ALA A 105 -0.33 15.68 22.44
C ALA A 105 1.05 16.21 22.03
N ASN A 106 1.20 17.51 21.78
CA ASN A 106 2.42 18.16 21.30
C ASN A 106 3.02 17.49 20.06
N VAL A 107 2.17 17.01 19.16
CA VAL A 107 2.62 16.42 17.89
C VAL A 107 2.91 17.55 16.92
N GLU A 108 4.16 17.67 16.51
CA GLU A 108 4.62 18.68 15.57
C GLU A 108 5.01 18.09 14.22
N TYR A 109 5.48 16.84 14.21
CA TYR A 109 6.06 16.21 13.03
C TYR A 109 5.53 14.82 12.80
N ILE A 110 5.54 14.40 11.53
CA ILE A 110 5.46 12.99 11.11
C ILE A 110 6.82 12.67 10.49
N GLN A 111 7.48 11.66 11.03
CA GLN A 111 8.77 11.21 10.56
C GLN A 111 8.67 9.73 10.17
N PHE A 112 9.26 9.37 9.03
CA PHE A 112 9.37 8.00 8.57
C PHE A 112 10.57 7.87 7.65
N TRP A 113 11.07 6.66 7.51
CA TRP A 113 12.07 6.31 6.52
C TRP A 113 11.37 5.71 5.31
N LEU A 114 11.74 6.17 4.14
CA LEU A 114 11.25 5.66 2.87
C LEU A 114 12.45 5.19 2.05
N LEU A 115 12.41 3.94 1.59
CA LEU A 115 13.35 3.47 0.61
C LEU A 115 12.96 4.04 -0.76
N ASP A 116 13.85 4.81 -1.36
CA ASP A 116 13.69 5.34 -2.71
C ASP A 116 14.24 4.35 -3.72
N ASP A 117 13.35 3.55 -4.26
CA ASP A 117 13.68 2.56 -5.30
C ASP A 117 13.65 3.16 -6.73
N PHE A 118 13.20 4.40 -6.85
CA PHE A 118 13.04 5.05 -8.16
C PHE A 118 14.34 5.56 -8.75
N GLY A 119 15.38 5.73 -7.95
CA GLY A 119 16.69 6.26 -8.39
C GLY A 119 17.55 5.26 -9.18
N GLU A 120 17.29 3.97 -9.14
CA GLU A 120 18.08 2.92 -9.77
C GLU A 120 17.66 2.62 -11.23
N TYR A 121 16.50 3.07 -11.65
CA TYR A 121 15.99 2.83 -13.00
C TYR A 121 16.36 3.95 -13.96
N ASN A 122 16.86 3.60 -15.15
CA ASN A 122 17.25 4.53 -16.20
C ASN A 122 16.10 5.46 -16.62
N SER A 123 16.40 6.72 -16.74
CA SER A 123 15.55 7.90 -16.74
C SER A 123 14.49 8.07 -17.85
N ASN A 124 14.22 7.07 -18.68
CA ASN A 124 13.31 7.25 -19.81
C ASN A 124 11.90 6.67 -19.63
N ASP A 125 11.66 5.89 -18.57
CA ASP A 125 10.38 5.20 -18.33
C ASP A 125 9.76 5.49 -16.96
N PHE A 126 10.13 6.59 -16.30
CA PHE A 126 9.62 6.90 -14.96
C PHE A 126 8.15 7.32 -14.97
N GLU A 127 7.30 6.44 -14.53
CA GLU A 127 6.03 6.83 -13.94
C GLU A 127 6.29 7.26 -12.49
N ILE A 128 6.27 8.56 -12.26
CA ILE A 128 6.47 9.14 -10.92
C ILE A 128 5.24 8.81 -10.08
N GLY A 129 5.45 8.10 -8.97
CA GLY A 129 4.43 7.88 -7.95
C GLY A 129 4.34 9.07 -6.98
N GLU A 130 3.18 9.28 -6.39
CA GLU A 130 2.94 10.28 -5.36
C GLU A 130 2.45 9.62 -4.07
N ILE A 131 3.08 9.94 -2.94
CA ILE A 131 2.60 9.53 -1.61
C ILE A 131 1.94 10.72 -0.95
N VAL A 132 0.67 10.56 -0.56
CA VAL A 132 -0.13 11.62 0.06
C VAL A 132 -0.57 11.19 1.46
N PHE A 133 -0.30 12.02 2.45
CA PHE A 133 -0.73 11.81 3.83
C PHE A 133 -1.95 12.68 4.14
N HIS A 134 -3.04 12.03 4.50
CA HIS A 134 -4.24 12.69 4.99
C HIS A 134 -4.34 12.51 6.50
N LEU A 135 -4.42 13.61 7.23
CA LEU A 135 -4.54 13.63 8.69
C LEU A 135 -5.85 14.27 9.11
N GLY A 136 -6.50 13.69 10.08
CA GLY A 136 -7.75 14.20 10.63
C GLY A 136 -8.93 13.26 10.39
N ASN A 137 -10.10 13.83 10.28
CA ASN A 137 -11.31 13.07 9.99
C ASN A 137 -11.34 12.69 8.51
N ILE A 138 -11.14 11.42 8.24
CA ILE A 138 -11.17 10.86 6.88
C ILE A 138 -12.51 10.16 6.71
N SER A 139 -13.24 10.51 5.65
CA SER A 139 -14.45 9.76 5.28
C SER A 139 -14.05 8.46 4.63
N GLU A 140 -14.62 7.36 5.13
CA GLU A 140 -14.54 6.04 4.52
C GLU A 140 -15.71 5.79 3.56
N ASP A 141 -16.56 6.79 3.36
CA ASP A 141 -17.64 6.77 2.39
C ASP A 141 -17.08 6.76 0.97
N ILE A 142 -16.92 5.56 0.44
CA ILE A 142 -16.31 5.28 -0.88
C ILE A 142 -17.27 5.66 -2.00
N LEU A 143 -18.53 5.41 -1.78
CA LEU A 143 -19.62 5.91 -2.60
C LEU A 143 -20.18 7.14 -1.89
N PRO A 144 -20.02 8.35 -2.39
CA PRO A 144 -20.38 9.57 -1.69
C PRO A 144 -21.91 9.72 -1.58
N ASP A 145 -22.54 8.74 -0.93
CA ASP A 145 -23.99 8.67 -0.72
C ASP A 145 -24.42 9.10 0.71
N GLY A 146 -23.44 9.47 1.55
CA GLY A 146 -23.65 9.87 2.94
C GLY A 146 -23.98 8.72 3.89
N LYS A 147 -23.82 7.46 3.46
CA LYS A 147 -24.11 6.28 4.25
C LYS A 147 -22.82 5.54 4.59
N LYS A 148 -22.55 5.34 5.87
CA LYS A 148 -21.41 4.53 6.31
C LYS A 148 -21.60 3.03 6.13
N GLN A 149 -22.81 2.61 5.81
CA GLN A 149 -23.14 1.22 5.51
C GLN A 149 -22.90 0.96 4.02
N TYR A 150 -22.44 -0.22 3.68
CA TYR A 150 -22.26 -0.62 2.27
C TYR A 150 -21.16 0.12 1.53
N GLU A 151 -20.06 0.34 2.20
CA GLU A 151 -18.87 0.99 1.63
C GLU A 151 -18.26 0.20 0.44
N ASN A 152 -18.69 -1.04 0.26
CA ASN A 152 -18.43 -1.84 -0.91
C ASN A 152 -19.34 -1.48 -2.10
N GLY A 153 -20.28 -0.54 -1.92
CA GLY A 153 -21.21 -0.12 -2.97
C GLY A 153 -22.33 -1.10 -3.29
N LEU A 154 -22.51 -2.15 -2.47
CA LEU A 154 -23.58 -3.10 -2.70
C LEU A 154 -24.94 -2.54 -2.26
N PRO A 155 -26.00 -2.68 -3.10
CA PRO A 155 -27.33 -2.25 -2.73
C PRO A 155 -27.94 -3.16 -1.64
N VAL A 156 -28.71 -2.56 -0.75
CA VAL A 156 -29.34 -3.24 0.40
C VAL A 156 -30.38 -4.27 -0.01
N LYS A 157 -31.04 -4.06 -1.14
CA LYS A 157 -32.33 -4.72 -1.43
C LYS A 157 -32.43 -5.48 -2.74
N SER A 158 -31.41 -5.53 -3.58
CA SER A 158 -31.54 -6.20 -4.89
C SER A 158 -30.24 -6.86 -5.34
N SER A 159 -30.33 -8.16 -5.63
CA SER A 159 -29.22 -8.94 -6.18
C SER A 159 -28.91 -8.62 -7.65
N ASP A 160 -29.80 -7.93 -8.35
CA ASP A 160 -29.67 -7.66 -9.78
C ASP A 160 -28.76 -6.49 -10.10
N LEU A 161 -28.37 -5.75 -9.06
CA LEU A 161 -27.57 -4.52 -9.16
C LEU A 161 -26.07 -4.76 -8.88
N TYR A 162 -25.63 -5.98 -8.77
CA TYR A 162 -24.23 -6.30 -8.60
C TYR A 162 -23.73 -7.36 -9.58
N GLU A 163 -22.45 -7.39 -9.78
CA GLU A 163 -21.75 -8.41 -10.52
C GLU A 163 -20.63 -9.04 -9.68
N ASN A 164 -20.15 -10.21 -10.09
CA ASN A 164 -19.03 -10.85 -9.43
C ASN A 164 -17.70 -10.33 -10.00
N SER A 165 -16.78 -10.03 -9.14
CA SER A 165 -15.40 -9.66 -9.46
C SER A 165 -14.42 -10.56 -8.71
N ASN A 166 -13.12 -10.44 -9.00
CA ASN A 166 -12.08 -11.13 -8.24
C ASN A 166 -12.06 -10.72 -6.74
N TRP A 167 -12.65 -9.60 -6.41
CA TRP A 167 -12.72 -9.05 -5.07
C TRP A 167 -14.08 -9.26 -4.39
N GLY A 168 -14.92 -10.09 -4.96
CA GLY A 168 -16.27 -10.33 -4.50
C GLY A 168 -17.32 -9.60 -5.34
N LYS A 169 -18.44 -9.27 -4.72
CA LYS A 169 -19.55 -8.61 -5.40
C LYS A 169 -19.32 -7.11 -5.49
N THR A 170 -19.51 -6.55 -6.67
CA THR A 170 -19.40 -5.12 -6.96
C THR A 170 -20.70 -4.59 -7.54
N PRO A 171 -21.08 -3.32 -7.30
CA PRO A 171 -22.25 -2.73 -7.94
C PRO A 171 -22.05 -2.70 -9.46
N LYS A 172 -23.13 -2.91 -10.20
CA LYS A 172 -23.15 -2.65 -11.63
C LYS A 172 -23.07 -1.15 -11.89
N SER A 173 -22.24 -0.80 -12.86
CA SER A 173 -22.11 0.60 -13.32
C SER A 173 -23.33 1.03 -14.12
#